data_155e01046d314ab3ab00293aa51ec114
#
_entry.id   155e01046d314ab3ab00293aa51ec114
#
_cell.length_a   1.000
_cell.length_b   1.000
_cell.length_c   1.000
_cell.angle_alpha   90.00
_cell.angle_beta   90.00
_cell.angle_gamma   90.00
#
_symmetry.space_group_name_H-M   'P 1'
#
loop_
_entity.id
_entity.type
_entity.pdbx_description
1 polymer ?
#
loop_
_entity_poly.entity_id
_entity_poly.type
_entity_poly.pdbx_seq_one_letter_code
_entity_poly.pdbx_strand_id
1 'polypeptide(L)'
;MGQDRGKYDFYIGLGLAISSSIFIGGSFILKKKGLLRLARKGSMRAGQGGHAYLKEWLWWAGLLSMGAGEGANFAAYAFAPATLVTPLGALSVLVSAVLSSYFLTERLNLHGKLGCLLSILGSTTMVIHAPKEEEIDSLKDMAKKLVDPGFVVFATVVIIVALIFIFVVGPRHGQTNILVYITICSVIGALSVSCVKGLGITIKEAIAGKPVVGNPLAWLLLLSLIACVSTQINYLNKALDIFNTSLVTPIYYVFFTTSVLTCSAILFKEWEHMGAGDIIGTLSGFLTIIVGIFLLHAFKDVNISLATLAVSIRKEDKNGPVLNGMAAHNHSGYELLREENAEDIGDREMGLPFDSISRRNGTMAAS
;
A
#
# COMPACT_ATOMS: atom_id res chain seq x y z
N MET A 1 -32.12 8.29 28.64
CA MET A 1 -32.05 8.76 27.25
C MET A 1 -30.61 9.10 26.76
N GLY A 2 -29.69 9.56 27.62
CA GLY A 2 -28.28 9.86 27.17
C GLY A 2 -27.40 8.63 26.90
N GLN A 3 -27.59 7.55 27.62
CA GLN A 3 -26.76 6.35 27.54
C GLN A 3 -27.07 5.48 26.32
N ASP A 4 -28.29 5.50 25.81
CA ASP A 4 -28.65 4.79 24.58
C ASP A 4 -28.17 5.53 23.32
N ARG A 5 -28.16 6.87 23.36
CA ARG A 5 -27.67 7.69 22.25
C ARG A 5 -26.18 7.44 21.98
N GLY A 6 -25.35 7.38 23.02
CA GLY A 6 -23.93 7.08 22.89
C GLY A 6 -23.62 5.67 22.35
N LYS A 7 -24.50 4.69 22.61
CA LYS A 7 -24.37 3.35 22.02
C LYS A 7 -24.68 3.36 20.51
N TYR A 8 -25.73 4.05 20.09
CA TYR A 8 -26.08 4.16 18.67
C TYR A 8 -24.99 4.90 17.88
N ASP A 9 -24.46 6.00 18.43
CA ASP A 9 -23.37 6.76 17.81
C ASP A 9 -22.12 5.89 17.64
N PHE A 10 -21.77 5.09 18.65
CA PHE A 10 -20.66 4.15 18.56
C PHE A 10 -20.85 3.12 17.43
N TYR A 11 -22.03 2.51 17.29
CA TYR A 11 -22.28 1.54 16.22
C TYR A 11 -22.33 2.20 14.84
N ILE A 12 -22.81 3.44 14.73
CA ILE A 12 -22.76 4.21 13.48
C ILE A 12 -21.31 4.47 13.07
N GLY A 13 -20.47 4.93 14.01
CA GLY A 13 -19.06 5.17 13.76
C GLY A 13 -18.30 3.89 13.36
N LEU A 14 -18.59 2.79 14.04
CA LEU A 14 -18.02 1.47 13.72
C LEU A 14 -18.43 1.02 12.30
N GLY A 15 -19.72 1.13 11.96
CA GLY A 15 -20.26 0.77 10.65
C GLY A 15 -19.64 1.61 9.52
N LEU A 16 -19.49 2.92 9.75
CA LEU A 16 -18.85 3.85 8.81
C LEU A 16 -17.37 3.50 8.60
N ALA A 17 -16.61 3.19 9.66
CA ALA A 17 -15.19 2.83 9.57
C ALA A 17 -14.98 1.50 8.83
N ILE A 18 -15.83 0.49 9.07
CA ILE A 18 -15.78 -0.78 8.33
C ILE A 18 -16.13 -0.55 6.86
N SER A 19 -17.19 0.19 6.58
CA SER A 19 -17.60 0.51 5.20
C SER A 19 -16.51 1.28 4.46
N SER A 20 -15.88 2.27 5.11
CA SER A 20 -14.72 2.99 4.61
C SER A 20 -13.61 2.03 4.18
N SER A 21 -13.26 1.08 5.04
CA SER A 21 -12.19 0.11 4.76
C SER A 21 -12.49 -0.76 3.53
N ILE A 22 -13.76 -1.14 3.32
CA ILE A 22 -14.20 -1.89 2.15
C ILE A 22 -14.07 -1.03 0.87
N PHE A 23 -14.53 0.22 0.92
CA PHE A 23 -14.46 1.14 -0.22
C PHE A 23 -13.00 1.46 -0.59
N ILE A 24 -12.16 1.76 0.39
CA ILE A 24 -10.73 2.06 0.17
C ILE A 24 -10.02 0.81 -0.35
N GLY A 25 -10.16 -0.34 0.31
CA GLY A 25 -9.54 -1.60 -0.13
C GLY A 25 -9.97 -2.03 -1.53
N GLY A 26 -11.28 -1.93 -1.82
CA GLY A 26 -11.86 -2.23 -3.14
C GLY A 26 -11.38 -1.27 -4.23
N SER A 27 -11.13 0.00 -3.89
CA SER A 27 -10.67 1.01 -4.84
C SER A 27 -9.37 0.64 -5.54
N PHE A 28 -8.41 0.05 -4.82
CA PHE A 28 -7.14 -0.41 -5.39
C PHE A 28 -7.36 -1.51 -6.43
N ILE A 29 -8.29 -2.42 -6.17
CA ILE A 29 -8.62 -3.51 -7.10
C ILE A 29 -9.29 -2.98 -8.37
N LEU A 30 -10.23 -2.04 -8.24
CA LEU A 30 -10.89 -1.42 -9.38
C LEU A 30 -9.89 -0.65 -10.26
N LYS A 31 -9.00 0.15 -9.64
CA LYS A 31 -7.93 0.86 -10.35
C LYS A 31 -7.02 -0.11 -11.08
N LYS A 32 -6.54 -1.17 -10.41
CA LYS A 32 -5.69 -2.20 -11.02
C LYS A 32 -6.39 -2.91 -12.17
N LYS A 33 -7.66 -3.30 -12.02
CA LYS A 33 -8.44 -3.90 -13.11
C LYS A 33 -8.58 -2.95 -14.31
N GLY A 34 -8.80 -1.66 -14.07
CA GLY A 34 -8.81 -0.65 -15.13
C GLY A 34 -7.49 -0.58 -15.88
N LEU A 35 -6.36 -0.55 -15.17
CA LEU A 35 -5.02 -0.55 -15.76
C LEU A 35 -4.74 -1.84 -16.57
N LEU A 36 -5.07 -3.01 -16.02
CA LEU A 36 -4.90 -4.30 -16.72
C LEU A 36 -5.76 -4.40 -17.97
N ARG A 37 -7.00 -3.86 -17.94
CA ARG A 37 -7.88 -3.83 -19.12
C ARG A 37 -7.29 -3.00 -20.25
N LEU A 38 -6.68 -1.87 -19.94
CA LEU A 38 -6.00 -1.02 -20.91
C LEU A 38 -4.74 -1.69 -21.47
N ALA A 39 -3.96 -2.35 -20.62
CA ALA A 39 -2.80 -3.12 -21.06
C ALA A 39 -3.18 -4.21 -22.09
N ARG A 40 -4.31 -4.89 -21.88
CA ARG A 40 -4.84 -5.89 -22.84
C ARG A 40 -5.30 -5.27 -24.16
N LYS A 41 -5.73 -4.01 -24.16
CA LYS A 41 -6.13 -3.28 -25.38
C LYS A 41 -4.93 -2.69 -26.15
N GLY A 42 -3.69 -2.96 -25.72
CA GLY A 42 -2.48 -2.44 -26.38
C GLY A 42 -2.23 -0.95 -26.13
N SER A 43 -2.96 -0.32 -25.19
CA SER A 43 -2.71 1.08 -24.82
C SER A 43 -1.40 1.22 -24.06
N MET A 44 -0.74 2.37 -24.20
CA MET A 44 0.47 2.68 -23.46
C MET A 44 0.23 2.56 -21.95
N ARG A 45 1.04 1.72 -21.28
CA ARG A 45 0.88 1.43 -19.85
C ARG A 45 1.21 2.63 -18.98
N ALA A 46 0.54 2.76 -17.83
CA ALA A 46 0.82 3.82 -16.85
C ALA A 46 2.27 3.77 -16.38
N GLY A 47 2.82 2.57 -16.19
CA GLY A 47 4.23 2.35 -15.84
C GLY A 47 5.22 2.86 -16.86
N GLN A 48 4.81 3.01 -18.11
CA GLN A 48 5.60 3.56 -19.23
C GLN A 48 5.31 5.05 -19.50
N GLY A 49 4.53 5.70 -18.60
CA GLY A 49 4.17 7.12 -18.73
C GLY A 49 2.86 7.38 -19.50
N GLY A 50 2.08 6.34 -19.85
CA GLY A 50 0.78 6.49 -20.48
C GLY A 50 -0.30 6.99 -19.52
N HIS A 51 -1.22 7.83 -20.01
CA HIS A 51 -2.35 8.37 -19.24
C HIS A 51 -3.70 7.87 -19.77
N ALA A 52 -3.72 6.76 -20.51
CA ALA A 52 -4.94 6.19 -21.08
C ALA A 52 -5.98 5.78 -20.01
N TYR A 53 -5.55 5.56 -18.77
CA TYR A 53 -6.43 5.22 -17.64
C TYR A 53 -7.48 6.30 -17.35
N LEU A 54 -7.24 7.55 -17.69
CA LEU A 54 -8.22 8.63 -17.55
C LEU A 54 -9.47 8.43 -18.44
N LYS A 55 -9.40 7.57 -19.47
CA LYS A 55 -10.52 7.21 -20.34
C LYS A 55 -11.24 5.93 -19.88
N GLU A 56 -10.76 5.25 -18.86
CA GLU A 56 -11.30 3.96 -18.41
C GLU A 56 -12.23 4.16 -17.21
N TRP A 57 -13.52 3.81 -17.39
CA TRP A 57 -14.54 4.01 -16.36
C TRP A 57 -14.30 3.23 -15.05
N LEU A 58 -13.69 2.03 -15.15
CA LEU A 58 -13.31 1.21 -13.98
C LEU A 58 -12.30 1.93 -13.09
N TRP A 59 -11.37 2.66 -13.69
CA TRP A 59 -10.41 3.46 -12.96
C TRP A 59 -11.09 4.61 -12.21
N TRP A 60 -12.02 5.31 -12.85
CA TRP A 60 -12.83 6.36 -12.22
C TRP A 60 -13.71 5.80 -11.10
N ALA A 61 -14.34 4.63 -11.32
CA ALA A 61 -15.10 3.95 -10.26
C ALA A 61 -14.22 3.65 -9.03
N GLY A 62 -12.96 3.22 -9.25
CA GLY A 62 -11.98 3.05 -8.18
C GLY A 62 -11.61 4.36 -7.48
N LEU A 63 -11.43 5.46 -8.23
CA LEU A 63 -11.14 6.77 -7.65
C LEU A 63 -12.31 7.30 -6.81
N LEU A 64 -13.54 7.22 -7.32
CA LEU A 64 -14.74 7.62 -6.60
C LEU A 64 -14.99 6.75 -5.36
N SER A 65 -14.76 5.43 -5.46
CA SER A 65 -14.82 4.52 -4.31
C SER A 65 -13.83 4.91 -3.22
N MET A 66 -12.60 5.31 -3.59
CA MET A 66 -11.60 5.80 -2.64
C MET A 66 -12.09 7.08 -1.95
N GLY A 67 -12.59 8.05 -2.72
CA GLY A 67 -13.13 9.30 -2.16
C GLY A 67 -14.33 9.06 -1.22
N ALA A 68 -15.24 8.16 -1.58
CA ALA A 68 -16.37 7.77 -0.72
C ALA A 68 -15.88 7.08 0.56
N GLY A 69 -14.86 6.22 0.47
CA GLY A 69 -14.23 5.59 1.62
C GLY A 69 -13.58 6.58 2.56
N GLU A 70 -12.80 7.53 2.04
CA GLU A 70 -12.19 8.60 2.86
C GLU A 70 -13.25 9.49 3.52
N GLY A 71 -14.34 9.83 2.79
CA GLY A 71 -15.47 10.57 3.35
C GLY A 71 -16.17 9.80 4.47
N ALA A 72 -16.38 8.49 4.32
CA ALA A 72 -16.96 7.64 5.37
C ALA A 72 -16.02 7.52 6.58
N ASN A 73 -14.68 7.45 6.36
CA ASN A 73 -13.68 7.43 7.42
C ASN A 73 -13.69 8.76 8.21
N PHE A 74 -13.74 9.87 7.52
CA PHE A 74 -13.86 11.20 8.13
C PHE A 74 -15.14 11.31 8.96
N ALA A 75 -16.29 10.86 8.41
CA ALA A 75 -17.55 10.85 9.14
C ALA A 75 -17.50 9.94 10.38
N ALA A 76 -16.78 8.81 10.31
CA ALA A 76 -16.65 7.89 11.45
C ALA A 76 -16.03 8.56 12.69
N TYR A 77 -15.08 9.49 12.50
CA TYR A 77 -14.47 10.24 13.61
C TYR A 77 -15.45 11.16 14.34
N ALA A 78 -16.56 11.54 13.72
CA ALA A 78 -17.60 12.32 14.39
C ALA A 78 -18.44 11.48 15.37
N PHE A 79 -18.49 10.16 15.19
CA PHE A 79 -19.35 9.24 15.96
C PHE A 79 -18.56 8.29 16.87
N ALA A 80 -17.28 8.03 16.57
CA ALA A 80 -16.47 7.09 17.31
C ALA A 80 -15.07 7.67 17.60
N PRO A 81 -14.43 7.28 18.72
CA PRO A 81 -13.12 7.79 19.08
C PRO A 81 -12.05 7.35 18.08
N ALA A 82 -11.04 8.19 17.89
CA ALA A 82 -9.92 7.94 16.98
C ALA A 82 -9.17 6.62 17.28
N THR A 83 -9.09 6.26 18.56
CA THR A 83 -8.48 4.99 19.01
C THR A 83 -9.15 3.74 18.46
N LEU A 84 -10.42 3.85 18.05
CA LEU A 84 -11.16 2.77 17.38
C LEU A 84 -11.09 2.90 15.86
N VAL A 85 -11.36 4.10 15.33
CA VAL A 85 -11.48 4.34 13.87
C VAL A 85 -10.15 4.10 13.16
N THR A 86 -9.05 4.55 13.76
CA THR A 86 -7.72 4.46 13.13
C THR A 86 -7.24 3.02 12.88
N PRO A 87 -7.30 2.09 13.86
CA PRO A 87 -6.98 0.69 13.61
C PRO A 87 -7.89 0.04 12.56
N LEU A 88 -9.15 0.43 12.52
CA LEU A 88 -10.09 -0.05 11.52
C LEU A 88 -9.74 0.46 10.10
N GLY A 89 -9.12 1.62 9.95
CA GLY A 89 -8.57 2.07 8.68
C GLY A 89 -7.55 1.10 8.08
N ALA A 90 -6.73 0.45 8.93
CA ALA A 90 -5.78 -0.59 8.50
C ALA A 90 -6.48 -1.85 7.94
N LEU A 91 -7.76 -2.08 8.26
CA LEU A 91 -8.55 -3.17 7.68
C LEU A 91 -8.67 -3.05 6.15
N SER A 92 -8.58 -1.85 5.60
CA SER A 92 -8.58 -1.63 4.14
C SER A 92 -7.45 -2.38 3.42
N VAL A 93 -6.30 -2.52 4.08
CA VAL A 93 -5.16 -3.29 3.57
C VAL A 93 -5.49 -4.79 3.50
N LEU A 94 -6.13 -5.32 4.54
CA LEU A 94 -6.57 -6.72 4.57
C LEU A 94 -7.65 -6.99 3.52
N VAL A 95 -8.64 -6.09 3.40
CA VAL A 95 -9.68 -6.15 2.36
C VAL A 95 -9.03 -6.14 0.97
N SER A 96 -8.08 -5.24 0.72
CA SER A 96 -7.35 -5.20 -0.55
C SER A 96 -6.58 -6.50 -0.81
N ALA A 97 -5.90 -7.07 0.17
CA ALA A 97 -5.17 -8.33 0.04
C ALA A 97 -6.10 -9.52 -0.30
N VAL A 98 -7.25 -9.62 0.36
CA VAL A 98 -8.25 -10.66 0.08
C VAL A 98 -8.83 -10.50 -1.32
N LEU A 99 -9.26 -9.27 -1.67
CA LEU A 99 -9.84 -8.99 -2.98
C LEU A 99 -8.81 -9.16 -4.12
N SER A 100 -7.53 -8.81 -3.91
CA SER A 100 -6.49 -9.03 -4.92
C SER A 100 -6.23 -10.51 -5.15
N SER A 101 -6.24 -11.31 -4.10
CA SER A 101 -6.12 -12.77 -4.21
C SER A 101 -7.27 -13.38 -5.02
N TYR A 102 -8.49 -12.88 -4.83
CA TYR A 102 -9.68 -13.41 -5.50
C TYR A 102 -9.83 -12.89 -6.94
N PHE A 103 -9.69 -11.57 -7.15
CA PHE A 103 -9.99 -10.93 -8.43
C PHE A 103 -8.78 -10.78 -9.36
N LEU A 104 -7.57 -10.71 -8.81
CA LEU A 104 -6.33 -10.49 -9.57
C LEU A 104 -5.42 -11.73 -9.57
N THR A 105 -5.79 -12.78 -8.84
CA THR A 105 -4.97 -14.00 -8.64
C THR A 105 -3.57 -13.72 -8.05
N GLU A 106 -3.42 -12.57 -7.40
CA GLU A 106 -2.20 -12.17 -6.70
C GLU A 106 -2.19 -12.76 -5.29
N ARG A 107 -1.22 -13.62 -4.98
CA ARG A 107 -1.12 -14.24 -3.65
C ARG A 107 0.14 -13.80 -2.94
N LEU A 108 -0.02 -13.44 -1.67
CA LEU A 108 1.12 -13.23 -0.77
C LEU A 108 1.62 -14.58 -0.26
N ASN A 109 2.95 -14.75 -0.23
CA ASN A 109 3.61 -15.84 0.47
C ASN A 109 3.46 -15.68 2.00
N LEU A 110 3.92 -16.64 2.79
CA LEU A 110 3.80 -16.59 4.25
C LEU A 110 4.50 -15.36 4.85
N HIS A 111 5.72 -15.05 4.39
CA HIS A 111 6.48 -13.88 4.85
C HIS A 111 5.76 -12.58 4.49
N GLY A 112 5.16 -12.51 3.31
CA GLY A 112 4.36 -11.35 2.90
C GLY A 112 3.12 -11.13 3.78
N LYS A 113 2.43 -12.20 4.17
CA LYS A 113 1.29 -12.13 5.10
C LYS A 113 1.73 -11.65 6.48
N LEU A 114 2.85 -12.18 6.99
CA LEU A 114 3.40 -11.78 8.28
C LEU A 114 3.91 -10.32 8.25
N GLY A 115 4.58 -9.92 7.17
CA GLY A 115 5.03 -8.55 6.97
C GLY A 115 3.87 -7.55 6.90
N CYS A 116 2.77 -7.92 6.23
CA CYS A 116 1.54 -7.12 6.19
C CYS A 116 0.95 -6.95 7.60
N LEU A 117 0.84 -8.04 8.37
CA LEU A 117 0.34 -8.00 9.75
C LEU A 117 1.21 -7.12 10.65
N LEU A 118 2.52 -7.26 10.60
CA LEU A 118 3.46 -6.44 11.36
C LEU A 118 3.37 -4.97 10.98
N SER A 119 3.26 -4.67 9.68
CA SER A 119 3.11 -3.28 9.20
C SER A 119 1.82 -2.64 9.72
N ILE A 120 0.71 -3.39 9.75
CA ILE A 120 -0.56 -2.92 10.31
C ILE A 120 -0.45 -2.69 11.81
N LEU A 121 0.11 -3.64 12.57
CA LEU A 121 0.29 -3.51 14.01
C LEU A 121 1.21 -2.33 14.37
N GLY A 122 2.33 -2.18 13.68
CA GLY A 122 3.26 -1.08 13.88
C GLY A 122 2.64 0.28 13.56
N SER A 123 1.89 0.39 12.45
CA SER A 123 1.16 1.60 12.08
C SER A 123 0.08 1.96 13.11
N THR A 124 -0.67 0.97 13.58
CA THR A 124 -1.68 1.15 14.64
C THR A 124 -1.03 1.65 15.94
N THR A 125 0.08 1.04 16.37
CA THR A 125 0.83 1.47 17.55
C THR A 125 1.32 2.91 17.39
N MET A 126 1.88 3.26 16.23
CA MET A 126 2.35 4.60 15.93
C MET A 126 1.23 5.64 16.02
N VAL A 127 0.05 5.34 15.47
CA VAL A 127 -1.08 6.28 15.48
C VAL A 127 -1.70 6.44 16.87
N ILE A 128 -1.76 5.36 17.67
CA ILE A 128 -2.29 5.45 19.05
C ILE A 128 -1.43 6.35 19.94
N HIS A 129 -0.11 6.34 19.72
CA HIS A 129 0.85 7.17 20.45
C HIS A 129 1.17 8.49 19.73
N ALA A 130 0.57 8.73 18.55
CA ALA A 130 0.72 10.00 17.86
C ALA A 130 0.13 11.13 18.69
N PRO A 131 0.76 12.30 18.70
CA PRO A 131 0.25 13.47 19.40
C PRO A 131 -1.14 13.83 18.85
N LYS A 132 -1.98 14.41 19.72
CA LYS A 132 -3.28 14.95 19.30
C LYS A 132 -3.03 16.24 18.53
N GLU A 133 -3.65 16.34 17.37
CA GLU A 133 -3.54 17.56 16.55
C GLU A 133 -4.15 18.75 17.28
N GLU A 134 -3.42 19.88 17.28
CA GLU A 134 -3.93 21.16 17.74
C GLU A 134 -4.98 21.69 16.75
N GLU A 135 -6.16 22.04 17.25
CA GLU A 135 -7.20 22.64 16.41
C GLU A 135 -6.78 24.04 15.97
N ILE A 136 -6.70 24.26 14.67
CA ILE A 136 -6.43 25.57 14.08
C ILE A 136 -7.75 26.15 13.56
N ASP A 137 -8.16 27.27 14.12
CA ASP A 137 -9.43 27.91 13.79
C ASP A 137 -9.32 29.05 12.76
N SER A 138 -8.10 29.48 12.43
CA SER A 138 -7.86 30.63 11.58
C SER A 138 -6.88 30.35 10.44
N LEU A 139 -7.23 30.83 9.23
CA LEU A 139 -6.33 30.80 8.09
C LEU A 139 -5.02 31.57 8.31
N LYS A 140 -5.05 32.64 9.16
CA LYS A 140 -3.86 33.37 9.54
C LYS A 140 -2.90 32.56 10.41
N ASP A 141 -3.41 31.72 11.30
CA ASP A 141 -2.58 30.88 12.15
C ASP A 141 -2.02 29.71 11.34
N MET A 142 -2.79 29.17 10.40
CA MET A 142 -2.29 28.22 9.43
C MET A 142 -1.16 28.80 8.57
N ALA A 143 -1.28 30.07 8.13
CA ALA A 143 -0.22 30.77 7.41
C ALA A 143 1.07 30.84 8.22
N LYS A 144 0.99 31.20 9.52
CA LYS A 144 2.17 31.28 10.40
C LYS A 144 2.85 29.92 10.54
N LYS A 145 2.08 28.84 10.70
CA LYS A 145 2.63 27.48 10.80
C LYS A 145 3.28 27.01 9.48
N LEU A 146 2.71 27.35 8.33
CA LEU A 146 3.28 27.02 7.02
C LEU A 146 4.58 27.79 6.72
N VAL A 147 4.77 28.98 7.27
CA VAL A 147 5.98 29.78 7.12
C VAL A 147 6.99 29.51 8.25
N ASP A 148 6.65 28.69 9.23
CA ASP A 148 7.58 28.30 10.28
C ASP A 148 8.86 27.69 9.69
N PRO A 149 10.06 28.14 10.12
CA PRO A 149 11.34 27.67 9.57
C PRO A 149 11.47 26.14 9.59
N GLY A 150 10.98 25.49 10.64
CA GLY A 150 11.01 24.02 10.74
C GLY A 150 10.19 23.35 9.63
N PHE A 151 8.98 23.83 9.38
CA PHE A 151 8.14 23.28 8.30
C PHE A 151 8.68 23.61 6.91
N VAL A 152 9.19 24.83 6.70
CA VAL A 152 9.78 25.25 5.41
C VAL A 152 10.98 24.37 5.05
N VAL A 153 11.88 24.13 6.02
CA VAL A 153 13.02 23.23 5.82
C VAL A 153 12.54 21.80 5.49
N PHE A 154 11.59 21.28 6.27
CA PHE A 154 11.02 19.95 6.01
C PHE A 154 10.38 19.86 4.62
N ALA A 155 9.52 20.79 4.26
CA ALA A 155 8.85 20.81 2.95
C ALA A 155 9.87 20.91 1.80
N THR A 156 10.92 21.71 1.97
CA THR A 156 12.00 21.84 1.00
C THR A 156 12.76 20.52 0.82
N VAL A 157 13.11 19.86 1.93
CA VAL A 157 13.78 18.55 1.90
C VAL A 157 12.89 17.52 1.21
N VAL A 158 11.61 17.46 1.56
CA VAL A 158 10.63 16.52 0.94
C VAL A 158 10.52 16.76 -0.56
N ILE A 159 10.45 18.02 -1.00
CA ILE A 159 10.40 18.37 -2.43
C ILE A 159 11.69 17.96 -3.14
N ILE A 160 12.86 18.24 -2.56
CA ILE A 160 14.15 17.82 -3.12
C ILE A 160 14.24 16.30 -3.25
N VAL A 161 13.87 15.56 -2.21
CA VAL A 161 13.84 14.09 -2.22
C VAL A 161 12.89 13.61 -3.31
N ALA A 162 11.67 14.15 -3.39
CA ALA A 162 10.72 13.80 -4.43
C ALA A 162 11.27 14.05 -5.83
N LEU A 163 11.91 15.20 -6.09
CA LEU A 163 12.52 15.52 -7.36
C LEU A 163 13.67 14.57 -7.72
N ILE A 164 14.54 14.24 -6.76
CA ILE A 164 15.60 13.24 -6.96
C ILE A 164 15.00 11.88 -7.34
N PHE A 165 13.96 11.44 -6.63
CA PHE A 165 13.29 10.18 -6.92
C PHE A 165 12.57 10.22 -8.27
N ILE A 166 11.98 11.35 -8.66
CA ILE A 166 11.29 11.51 -9.94
C ILE A 166 12.26 11.48 -11.11
N PHE A 167 13.35 12.25 -11.04
CA PHE A 167 14.22 12.48 -12.20
C PHE A 167 15.45 11.56 -12.26
N VAL A 168 15.94 11.07 -11.12
CA VAL A 168 17.17 10.26 -11.05
C VAL A 168 16.87 8.80 -10.75
N VAL A 169 16.16 8.53 -9.66
CA VAL A 169 15.94 7.15 -9.18
C VAL A 169 14.82 6.46 -9.96
N GLY A 170 13.74 7.18 -10.25
CA GLY A 170 12.55 6.64 -10.93
C GLY A 170 12.85 6.08 -12.32
N PRO A 171 13.56 6.80 -13.22
CA PRO A 171 13.90 6.29 -14.54
C PRO A 171 14.82 5.07 -14.50
N ARG A 172 15.68 4.95 -13.48
CA ARG A 172 16.66 3.85 -13.36
C ARG A 172 16.11 2.62 -12.63
N HIS A 173 15.39 2.82 -11.54
CA HIS A 173 14.99 1.75 -10.61
C HIS A 173 13.48 1.63 -10.41
N GLY A 174 12.67 2.52 -10.96
CA GLY A 174 11.22 2.54 -10.73
C GLY A 174 10.50 1.30 -11.28
N GLN A 175 11.01 0.68 -12.35
CA GLN A 175 10.44 -0.53 -12.93
C GLN A 175 10.76 -1.80 -12.12
N THR A 176 11.82 -1.78 -11.31
CA THR A 176 12.31 -2.93 -10.56
C THR A 176 12.04 -2.85 -9.07
N ASN A 177 11.95 -1.63 -8.52
CA ASN A 177 11.78 -1.42 -7.08
C ASN A 177 10.50 -0.63 -6.78
N ILE A 178 9.56 -1.32 -6.11
CA ILE A 178 8.26 -0.77 -5.69
C ILE A 178 8.40 0.46 -4.78
N LEU A 179 9.44 0.48 -3.92
CA LEU A 179 9.64 1.57 -2.96
C LEU A 179 9.87 2.93 -3.63
N VAL A 180 10.39 2.95 -4.86
CA VAL A 180 10.66 4.20 -5.58
C VAL A 180 9.37 4.99 -5.82
N TYR A 181 8.38 4.35 -6.43
CA TYR A 181 7.10 5.02 -6.73
C TYR A 181 6.28 5.28 -5.47
N ILE A 182 6.32 4.36 -4.51
CA ILE A 182 5.59 4.52 -3.26
C ILE A 182 6.17 5.67 -2.42
N THR A 183 7.49 5.82 -2.36
CA THR A 183 8.10 6.95 -1.67
C THR A 183 7.67 8.28 -2.29
N ILE A 184 7.70 8.41 -3.63
CA ILE A 184 7.26 9.63 -4.30
C ILE A 184 5.81 9.96 -3.93
N CYS A 185 4.88 9.01 -4.08
CA CYS A 185 3.48 9.28 -3.83
C CYS A 185 3.16 9.51 -2.34
N SER A 186 3.91 8.90 -1.42
CA SER A 186 3.70 9.06 0.01
C SER A 186 4.20 10.40 0.55
N VAL A 187 5.42 10.82 0.17
CA VAL A 187 5.97 12.10 0.67
C VAL A 187 5.23 13.31 0.08
N ILE A 188 4.86 13.25 -1.21
CA ILE A 188 4.02 14.29 -1.83
C ILE A 188 2.61 14.24 -1.26
N GLY A 189 2.09 13.06 -0.97
CA GLY A 189 0.79 12.86 -0.33
C GLY A 189 0.71 13.49 1.07
N ALA A 190 1.79 13.45 1.85
CA ALA A 190 1.85 14.13 3.14
C ALA A 190 1.70 15.66 3.02
N LEU A 191 2.35 16.26 2.02
CA LEU A 191 2.15 17.69 1.72
C LEU A 191 0.73 18.00 1.25
N SER A 192 0.12 17.11 0.47
CA SER A 192 -1.27 17.27 0.01
C SER A 192 -2.26 17.30 1.18
N VAL A 193 -2.04 16.50 2.22
CA VAL A 193 -2.88 16.49 3.44
C VAL A 193 -2.80 17.84 4.17
N SER A 194 -1.62 18.44 4.27
CA SER A 194 -1.47 19.78 4.85
C SER A 194 -2.23 20.83 4.05
N CYS A 195 -2.22 20.75 2.72
CA CYS A 195 -3.01 21.63 1.84
C CYS A 195 -4.53 21.41 2.04
N VAL A 196 -4.99 20.15 2.17
CA VAL A 196 -6.40 19.83 2.45
C VAL A 196 -6.85 20.42 3.78
N LYS A 197 -6.03 20.32 4.84
CA LYS A 197 -6.33 20.94 6.14
C LYS A 197 -6.48 22.45 6.02
N GLY A 198 -5.53 23.12 5.35
CA GLY A 198 -5.60 24.56 5.12
C GLY A 198 -6.83 24.99 4.31
N LEU A 199 -7.20 24.21 3.28
CA LEU A 199 -8.44 24.45 2.52
C LEU A 199 -9.69 24.17 3.34
N GLY A 200 -9.69 23.17 4.22
CA GLY A 200 -10.78 22.91 5.15
C GLY A 200 -11.06 24.11 6.07
N ILE A 201 -9.99 24.75 6.61
CA ILE A 201 -10.09 26.00 7.39
C ILE A 201 -10.63 27.14 6.52
N THR A 202 -10.15 27.25 5.28
CA THR A 202 -10.64 28.26 4.33
C THR A 202 -12.14 28.12 4.07
N ILE A 203 -12.63 26.89 3.88
CA ILE A 203 -14.05 26.61 3.67
C ILE A 203 -14.86 26.93 4.94
N LYS A 204 -14.36 26.56 6.13
CA LYS A 204 -14.99 26.89 7.43
C LYS A 204 -15.14 28.41 7.60
N GLU A 205 -14.11 29.18 7.28
CA GLU A 205 -14.16 30.66 7.31
C GLU A 205 -15.09 31.24 6.24
N ALA A 206 -15.16 30.66 5.04
CA ALA A 206 -16.10 31.08 3.99
C ALA A 206 -17.55 30.89 4.42
N ILE A 207 -17.89 29.76 5.04
CA ILE A 207 -19.22 29.47 5.57
C ILE A 207 -19.56 30.44 6.71
N ALA A 208 -18.57 30.86 7.50
CA ALA A 208 -18.74 31.89 8.54
C ALA A 208 -18.88 33.33 8.00
N GLY A 209 -18.94 33.49 6.67
CA GLY A 209 -19.15 34.80 6.01
C GLY A 209 -17.90 35.66 5.88
N LYS A 210 -16.70 35.13 6.13
CA LYS A 210 -15.46 35.89 5.93
C LYS A 210 -15.05 35.95 4.46
N PRO A 211 -14.49 37.05 3.95
CA PRO A 211 -14.07 37.16 2.56
C PRO A 211 -12.74 36.41 2.31
N VAL A 212 -12.83 35.10 2.09
CA VAL A 212 -11.66 34.22 1.87
C VAL A 212 -11.21 34.16 0.40
N VAL A 213 -12.09 34.49 -0.55
CA VAL A 213 -11.79 34.46 -1.99
C VAL A 213 -10.68 35.43 -2.40
N GLY A 214 -10.54 36.55 -1.67
CA GLY A 214 -9.48 37.52 -1.86
C GLY A 214 -8.14 37.12 -1.24
N ASN A 215 -8.06 36.03 -0.49
CA ASN A 215 -6.83 35.64 0.19
C ASN A 215 -5.93 34.82 -0.73
N PRO A 216 -4.72 35.28 -1.09
CA PRO A 216 -3.82 34.59 -1.99
C PRO A 216 -3.38 33.21 -1.45
N LEU A 217 -3.37 33.00 -0.14
CA LEU A 217 -3.02 31.72 0.49
C LEU A 217 -4.02 30.61 0.12
N ALA A 218 -5.32 30.93 0.05
CA ALA A 218 -6.35 29.95 -0.34
C ALA A 218 -6.10 29.40 -1.75
N TRP A 219 -5.75 30.27 -2.69
CA TRP A 219 -5.43 29.88 -4.06
C TRP A 219 -4.12 29.12 -4.15
N LEU A 220 -3.10 29.53 -3.39
CA LEU A 220 -1.83 28.81 -3.31
C LEU A 220 -2.02 27.38 -2.81
N LEU A 221 -2.81 27.21 -1.74
CA LEU A 221 -3.13 25.89 -1.18
C LEU A 221 -3.90 25.02 -2.19
N LEU A 222 -4.86 25.61 -2.92
CA LEU A 222 -5.64 24.89 -3.93
C LEU A 222 -4.76 24.43 -5.09
N LEU A 223 -3.91 25.31 -5.63
CA LEU A 223 -3.00 24.96 -6.72
C LEU A 223 -1.96 23.92 -6.30
N SER A 224 -1.40 24.08 -5.08
CA SER A 224 -0.48 23.11 -4.51
C SER A 224 -1.15 21.74 -4.31
N LEU A 225 -2.40 21.71 -3.83
CA LEU A 225 -3.17 20.48 -3.69
C LEU A 225 -3.35 19.78 -5.04
N ILE A 226 -3.78 20.51 -6.08
CA ILE A 226 -3.98 19.95 -7.43
C ILE A 226 -2.67 19.33 -7.95
N ALA A 227 -1.55 20.04 -7.81
CA ALA A 227 -0.25 19.56 -8.23
C ALA A 227 0.19 18.31 -7.46
N CYS A 228 0.06 18.33 -6.13
CA CYS A 228 0.41 17.19 -5.27
C CYS A 228 -0.45 15.97 -5.57
N VAL A 229 -1.77 16.11 -5.64
CA VAL A 229 -2.71 15.01 -5.90
C VAL A 229 -2.49 14.43 -7.30
N SER A 230 -2.29 15.27 -8.31
CA SER A 230 -2.00 14.80 -9.68
C SER A 230 -0.72 13.97 -9.73
N THR A 231 0.34 14.42 -9.07
CA THR A 231 1.61 13.69 -8.97
C THR A 231 1.44 12.39 -8.19
N GLN A 232 0.78 12.43 -7.04
CA GLN A 232 0.50 11.27 -6.19
C GLN A 232 -0.26 10.19 -6.97
N ILE A 233 -1.35 10.54 -7.65
CA ILE A 233 -2.15 9.62 -8.45
C ILE A 233 -1.33 9.01 -9.58
N ASN A 234 -0.53 9.81 -10.28
CA ASN A 234 0.31 9.33 -11.37
C ASN A 234 1.30 8.26 -10.91
N TYR A 235 2.03 8.49 -9.81
CA TYR A 235 3.01 7.52 -9.32
C TYR A 235 2.36 6.31 -8.64
N LEU A 236 1.22 6.48 -7.98
CA LEU A 236 0.44 5.36 -7.45
C LEU A 236 -0.06 4.45 -8.59
N ASN A 237 -0.53 5.01 -9.70
CA ASN A 237 -0.94 4.24 -10.87
C ASN A 237 0.24 3.49 -11.51
N LYS A 238 1.45 4.10 -11.55
CA LYS A 238 2.67 3.41 -12.00
C LYS A 238 3.00 2.22 -11.10
N ALA A 239 2.92 2.40 -9.79
CA ALA A 239 3.15 1.31 -8.83
C ALA A 239 2.12 0.18 -9.02
N LEU A 240 0.83 0.50 -9.11
CA LEU A 240 -0.25 -0.47 -9.31
C LEU A 240 -0.17 -1.18 -10.67
N ASP A 241 0.32 -0.51 -11.72
CA ASP A 241 0.45 -1.12 -13.05
C ASP A 241 1.56 -2.16 -13.11
N ILE A 242 2.69 -1.92 -12.43
CA ILE A 242 3.90 -2.74 -12.51
C ILE A 242 3.90 -3.84 -11.44
N PHE A 243 3.51 -3.52 -10.21
CA PHE A 243 3.63 -4.40 -9.06
C PHE A 243 2.29 -4.99 -8.62
N ASN A 244 2.35 -6.08 -7.83
CA ASN A 244 1.17 -6.71 -7.28
C ASN A 244 0.47 -5.80 -6.27
N THR A 245 -0.85 -5.69 -6.38
CA THR A 245 -1.67 -4.85 -5.49
C THR A 245 -1.55 -5.27 -4.03
N SER A 246 -1.43 -6.57 -3.77
CA SER A 246 -1.21 -7.13 -2.43
C SER A 246 0.06 -6.63 -1.75
N LEU A 247 1.07 -6.20 -2.51
CA LEU A 247 2.30 -5.57 -2.01
C LEU A 247 2.19 -4.05 -1.98
N VAL A 248 1.63 -3.46 -3.05
CA VAL A 248 1.50 -1.99 -3.17
C VAL A 248 0.68 -1.42 -2.03
N THR A 249 -0.48 -2.01 -1.72
CA THR A 249 -1.42 -1.45 -0.76
C THR A 249 -0.85 -1.34 0.66
N PRO A 250 -0.29 -2.40 1.28
CA PRO A 250 0.24 -2.29 2.64
C PRO A 250 1.47 -1.37 2.70
N ILE A 251 2.38 -1.45 1.73
CA ILE A 251 3.57 -0.61 1.71
C ILE A 251 3.18 0.86 1.54
N TYR A 252 2.24 1.16 0.63
CA TYR A 252 1.73 2.51 0.44
C TYR A 252 1.05 3.04 1.71
N TYR A 253 0.17 2.25 2.33
CA TYR A 253 -0.52 2.64 3.55
C TYR A 253 0.46 3.07 4.64
N VAL A 254 1.49 2.28 4.87
CA VAL A 254 2.49 2.54 5.90
C VAL A 254 3.34 3.77 5.58
N PHE A 255 3.89 3.86 4.37
CA PHE A 255 4.70 5.01 3.96
C PHE A 255 3.89 6.31 3.99
N PHE A 256 2.66 6.27 3.49
CA PHE A 256 1.76 7.41 3.50
C PHE A 256 1.44 7.86 4.93
N THR A 257 1.00 6.93 5.79
CA THR A 257 0.65 7.23 7.19
C THR A 257 1.85 7.78 7.95
N THR A 258 3.03 7.17 7.81
CA THR A 258 4.27 7.64 8.44
C THR A 258 4.64 9.04 7.95
N SER A 259 4.57 9.29 6.64
CA SER A 259 4.88 10.60 6.07
C SER A 259 3.89 11.69 6.53
N VAL A 260 2.60 11.35 6.61
CA VAL A 260 1.56 12.28 7.10
C VAL A 260 1.78 12.60 8.58
N LEU A 261 2.01 11.60 9.42
CA LEU A 261 2.27 11.81 10.85
C LEU A 261 3.53 12.65 11.07
N THR A 262 4.61 12.38 10.34
CA THR A 262 5.84 13.19 10.41
C THR A 262 5.60 14.63 10.00
N CYS A 263 4.88 14.83 8.90
CA CYS A 263 4.51 16.16 8.39
C CYS A 263 3.64 16.93 9.41
N SER A 264 2.64 16.27 9.98
CA SER A 264 1.74 16.83 11.00
C SER A 264 2.50 17.22 12.26
N ALA A 265 3.34 16.33 12.75
CA ALA A 265 4.15 16.56 13.95
C ALA A 265 5.07 17.79 13.81
N ILE A 266 5.68 17.98 12.62
CA ILE A 266 6.55 19.13 12.35
C ILE A 266 5.72 20.42 12.17
N LEU A 267 4.61 20.35 11.42
CA LEU A 267 3.76 21.51 11.13
C LEU A 267 3.12 22.07 12.40
N PHE A 268 2.66 21.20 13.30
CA PHE A 268 1.96 21.61 14.53
C PHE A 268 2.86 21.67 15.77
N LYS A 269 4.15 21.30 15.66
CA LYS A 269 5.13 21.23 16.77
C LYS A 269 4.67 20.37 17.95
N GLU A 270 4.00 19.27 17.63
CA GLU A 270 3.36 18.40 18.60
C GLU A 270 4.35 17.66 19.51
N TRP A 271 5.64 17.61 19.10
CA TRP A 271 6.73 16.98 19.86
C TRP A 271 6.96 17.60 21.25
N GLU A 272 6.70 18.89 21.39
CA GLU A 272 6.95 19.63 22.64
C GLU A 272 6.03 19.17 23.78
N HIS A 273 4.91 18.50 23.44
CA HIS A 273 3.89 18.07 24.39
C HIS A 273 3.80 16.55 24.54
N MET A 274 4.68 15.79 23.87
CA MET A 274 4.68 14.32 23.95
C MET A 274 5.32 13.82 25.23
N GLY A 275 4.64 12.91 25.92
CA GLY A 275 5.21 12.15 27.06
C GLY A 275 6.26 11.13 26.59
N ALA A 276 7.18 10.76 27.47
CA ALA A 276 8.20 9.74 27.17
C ALA A 276 7.60 8.40 26.70
N GLY A 277 6.44 8.02 27.22
CA GLY A 277 5.70 6.83 26.79
C GLY A 277 5.24 6.89 25.34
N ASP A 278 4.75 8.06 24.91
CA ASP A 278 4.28 8.27 23.54
C ASP A 278 5.43 8.28 22.53
N ILE A 279 6.56 8.87 22.92
CA ILE A 279 7.79 8.83 22.12
C ILE A 279 8.25 7.38 21.90
N ILE A 280 8.33 6.59 22.99
CA ILE A 280 8.74 5.18 22.94
C ILE A 280 7.74 4.37 22.11
N GLY A 281 6.43 4.58 22.29
CA GLY A 281 5.38 3.93 21.52
C GLY A 281 5.47 4.24 20.02
N THR A 282 5.68 5.50 19.66
CA THR A 282 5.84 5.94 18.27
C THR A 282 7.09 5.32 17.63
N LEU A 283 8.24 5.32 18.33
CA LEU A 283 9.47 4.70 17.86
C LEU A 283 9.34 3.18 17.71
N SER A 284 8.71 2.51 18.68
CA SER A 284 8.43 1.07 18.62
C SER A 284 7.53 0.70 17.44
N GLY A 285 6.46 1.48 17.22
CA GLY A 285 5.60 1.34 16.05
C GLY A 285 6.38 1.49 14.76
N PHE A 286 7.22 2.51 14.64
CA PHE A 286 8.06 2.76 13.48
C PHE A 286 9.04 1.61 13.17
N LEU A 287 9.73 1.08 14.19
CA LEU A 287 10.62 -0.07 14.03
C LEU A 287 9.85 -1.33 13.58
N THR A 288 8.66 -1.58 14.16
CA THR A 288 7.80 -2.69 13.75
C THR A 288 7.37 -2.58 12.28
N ILE A 289 7.07 -1.36 11.81
CA ILE A 289 6.78 -1.05 10.42
C ILE A 289 7.96 -1.42 9.51
N ILE A 290 9.17 -0.99 9.88
CA ILE A 290 10.39 -1.27 9.09
C ILE A 290 10.57 -2.78 8.92
N VAL A 291 10.43 -3.55 9.99
CA VAL A 291 10.53 -5.03 9.96
C VAL A 291 9.42 -5.61 9.06
N GLY A 292 8.19 -5.11 9.17
CA GLY A 292 7.06 -5.55 8.34
C GLY A 292 7.31 -5.31 6.84
N ILE A 293 7.80 -4.13 6.47
CA ILE A 293 8.12 -3.79 5.07
C ILE A 293 9.31 -4.64 4.57
N PHE A 294 10.32 -4.85 5.42
CA PHE A 294 11.44 -5.71 5.08
C PHE A 294 10.97 -7.12 4.72
N LEU A 295 10.10 -7.72 5.53
CA LEU A 295 9.52 -9.05 5.25
C LEU A 295 8.70 -9.06 3.95
N LEU A 296 7.90 -8.02 3.70
CA LEU A 296 7.11 -7.89 2.48
C LEU A 296 7.98 -7.83 1.22
N HIS A 297 9.09 -7.11 1.30
CA HIS A 297 9.90 -6.81 0.11
C HIS A 297 11.04 -7.80 -0.11
N ALA A 298 11.78 -8.17 0.94
CA ALA A 298 12.96 -9.03 0.83
C ALA A 298 12.62 -10.48 0.48
N PHE A 299 11.47 -10.98 0.95
CA PHE A 299 11.06 -12.37 0.76
C PHE A 299 9.90 -12.54 -0.22
N LYS A 300 9.64 -11.54 -1.07
CA LYS A 300 8.51 -11.58 -2.04
C LYS A 300 8.57 -12.78 -3.00
N ASP A 301 9.78 -13.22 -3.38
CA ASP A 301 10.02 -14.29 -4.34
C ASP A 301 10.24 -15.67 -3.68
N VAL A 302 10.21 -15.74 -2.34
CA VAL A 302 10.43 -16.98 -1.59
C VAL A 302 9.13 -17.73 -1.40
N ASN A 303 8.96 -18.85 -2.08
CA ASN A 303 7.76 -19.68 -2.02
C ASN A 303 7.76 -20.62 -0.80
N ILE A 304 7.59 -20.07 0.40
CA ILE A 304 7.29 -20.86 1.60
C ILE A 304 5.79 -20.79 1.87
N SER A 305 5.11 -21.95 1.82
CA SER A 305 3.71 -22.06 2.24
C SER A 305 3.62 -22.67 3.63
N LEU A 306 2.51 -22.41 4.34
CA LEU A 306 2.24 -23.05 5.65
C LEU A 306 2.24 -24.59 5.55
N ALA A 307 1.86 -25.15 4.41
CA ALA A 307 1.89 -26.59 4.17
C ALA A 307 3.33 -27.14 4.14
N THR A 308 4.26 -26.44 3.49
CA THR A 308 5.69 -26.80 3.47
C THR A 308 6.34 -26.67 4.85
N LEU A 309 5.95 -25.67 5.63
CA LEU A 309 6.44 -25.49 6.99
C LEU A 309 5.95 -26.62 7.92
N ALA A 310 4.68 -26.99 7.82
CA ALA A 310 4.12 -28.11 8.60
C ALA A 310 4.79 -29.45 8.27
N VAL A 311 5.17 -29.66 7.02
CA VAL A 311 5.91 -30.86 6.59
C VAL A 311 7.35 -30.85 7.11
N SER A 312 8.04 -29.70 7.11
CA SER A 312 9.40 -29.61 7.64
C SER A 312 9.45 -29.79 9.15
N ILE A 313 8.53 -29.18 9.91
CA ILE A 313 8.43 -29.38 11.37
C ILE A 313 8.14 -30.87 11.69
N ARG A 314 7.24 -31.50 10.96
CA ARG A 314 6.92 -32.92 11.15
C ARG A 314 8.09 -33.85 10.77
N LYS A 315 8.99 -33.40 9.92
CA LYS A 315 10.21 -34.14 9.52
C LYS A 315 11.32 -33.98 10.56
N GLU A 316 11.42 -32.83 11.22
CA GLU A 316 12.33 -32.60 12.34
C GLU A 316 11.94 -33.39 13.58
N ASP A 317 10.64 -33.47 13.92
CA ASP A 317 10.14 -34.28 15.03
C ASP A 317 10.40 -35.80 14.84
N LYS A 318 10.51 -36.26 13.58
CA LYS A 318 10.90 -37.67 13.29
C LYS A 318 12.40 -37.91 13.32
N ASN A 319 13.22 -36.86 13.29
CA ASN A 319 14.69 -36.94 13.33
C ASN A 319 15.26 -36.51 14.70
N GLY A 320 14.44 -36.45 15.76
CA GLY A 320 14.93 -36.27 17.14
C GLY A 320 15.85 -37.44 17.53
N PRO A 321 16.84 -37.25 18.42
CA PRO A 321 17.90 -38.20 18.68
C PRO A 321 17.33 -39.52 19.20
N VAL A 322 17.27 -40.52 18.35
CA VAL A 322 17.05 -41.91 18.75
C VAL A 322 18.33 -42.35 19.41
N LEU A 323 18.29 -42.42 20.74
CA LEU A 323 19.33 -43.05 21.59
C LEU A 323 19.56 -44.47 21.10
N ASN A 324 20.79 -44.80 20.83
CA ASN A 324 21.34 -46.08 20.40
C ASN A 324 20.51 -47.32 20.79
N GLY A 325 20.13 -48.10 19.78
CA GLY A 325 19.63 -49.45 20.01
C GLY A 325 19.01 -50.02 18.72
N MET A 326 19.78 -50.86 18.02
CA MET A 326 19.39 -51.74 16.94
C MET A 326 19.09 -51.08 15.55
N ALA A 327 20.13 -50.85 14.81
CA ALA A 327 20.10 -50.81 13.34
C ALA A 327 19.98 -52.21 12.80
N ALA A 328 18.91 -52.44 12.04
CA ALA A 328 18.87 -53.28 10.83
C ALA A 328 17.41 -53.47 10.37
N HIS A 329 17.18 -53.29 9.10
CA HIS A 329 15.93 -53.43 8.36
C HIS A 329 15.02 -52.21 8.26
N ASN A 330 15.34 -51.36 7.30
CA ASN A 330 14.37 -50.74 6.38
C ASN A 330 15.06 -49.87 5.31
N HIS A 331 15.88 -50.48 4.47
CA HIS A 331 16.43 -49.83 3.27
C HIS A 331 15.75 -50.28 1.97
N SER A 332 14.70 -51.13 2.06
CA SER A 332 14.05 -51.70 0.90
C SER A 332 12.73 -51.03 0.45
N GLY A 333 12.23 -50.06 1.22
CA GLY A 333 10.93 -49.47 0.92
C GLY A 333 10.94 -48.22 0.02
N TYR A 334 12.07 -47.59 -0.17
CA TYR A 334 12.15 -46.32 -0.93
C TYR A 334 12.64 -46.52 -2.37
N GLU A 335 13.27 -47.65 -2.70
CA GLU A 335 13.66 -47.97 -4.08
C GLU A 335 12.46 -48.43 -4.90
N LEU A 336 11.51 -49.19 -4.31
CA LEU A 336 10.30 -49.65 -5.00
C LEU A 336 9.35 -48.54 -5.46
N LEU A 337 9.27 -47.43 -4.73
CA LEU A 337 8.46 -46.27 -5.13
C LEU A 337 9.12 -45.37 -6.18
N ARG A 338 10.43 -45.56 -6.41
CA ARG A 338 11.17 -44.83 -7.43
C ARG A 338 11.16 -45.52 -8.76
N GLU A 339 11.07 -46.88 -8.76
CA GLU A 339 10.93 -47.69 -9.98
C GLU A 339 9.50 -47.64 -10.51
N GLU A 340 8.46 -47.64 -9.65
CA GLU A 340 7.07 -47.56 -10.07
C GLU A 340 6.69 -46.21 -10.72
N ASN A 341 7.36 -45.09 -10.34
CA ASN A 341 7.18 -43.81 -11.02
C ASN A 341 8.07 -43.63 -12.27
N ALA A 342 9.03 -44.52 -12.52
CA ALA A 342 9.86 -44.47 -13.71
C ALA A 342 9.26 -45.29 -14.87
N GLU A 343 8.49 -46.32 -14.56
CA GLU A 343 7.80 -47.14 -15.59
C GLU A 343 6.54 -46.47 -16.15
N ASP A 344 5.84 -45.61 -15.36
CA ASP A 344 4.64 -44.88 -15.83
C ASP A 344 4.96 -43.65 -16.72
N ILE A 345 6.23 -43.24 -16.83
CA ILE A 345 6.69 -42.17 -17.73
C ILE A 345 7.23 -42.73 -19.06
N GLY A 346 7.54 -44.03 -19.12
CA GLY A 346 8.11 -44.70 -20.31
C GLY A 346 7.11 -45.04 -21.42
N ASP A 347 5.82 -45.18 -21.12
CA ASP A 347 4.83 -45.70 -22.06
C ASP A 347 3.95 -44.66 -22.78
N ARG A 348 4.28 -43.38 -22.69
CA ARG A 348 3.54 -42.29 -23.37
C ARG A 348 4.29 -41.53 -24.49
N GLU A 349 5.48 -41.95 -24.85
CA GLU A 349 6.20 -41.40 -26.01
C GLU A 349 6.52 -42.45 -27.07
N MET A 350 5.49 -43.04 -27.68
CA MET A 350 5.65 -43.72 -28.97
C MET A 350 4.38 -43.60 -29.80
N GLY A 351 4.36 -42.58 -30.66
CA GLY A 351 3.32 -42.54 -31.69
C GLY A 351 3.05 -41.17 -32.29
N LEU A 352 3.98 -40.61 -33.06
CA LEU A 352 3.64 -39.75 -34.21
C LEU A 352 4.73 -39.89 -35.30
N PRO A 353 4.35 -40.08 -36.56
CA PRO A 353 5.29 -40.37 -37.63
C PRO A 353 5.94 -39.13 -38.22
N PHE A 354 7.19 -39.34 -38.53
CA PHE A 354 8.00 -38.50 -39.41
C PHE A 354 7.29 -38.31 -40.77
N ASP A 355 7.14 -37.08 -41.20
CA ASP A 355 7.12 -36.77 -42.63
C ASP A 355 7.94 -35.51 -42.95
N SER A 356 8.85 -35.80 -43.82
CA SER A 356 9.79 -34.94 -44.51
C SER A 356 9.10 -33.93 -45.41
N ILE A 357 9.72 -32.75 -45.58
CA ILE A 357 9.86 -32.00 -46.87
C ILE A 357 10.81 -30.81 -46.61
N SER A 358 12.00 -30.98 -47.06
CA SER A 358 12.63 -30.45 -48.29
C SER A 358 12.97 -28.95 -48.29
N ARG A 359 14.27 -28.74 -48.28
CA ARG A 359 15.06 -27.58 -48.70
C ARG A 359 14.47 -26.85 -49.94
N ARG A 360 14.51 -25.53 -49.92
CA ARG A 360 14.96 -24.79 -51.10
C ARG A 360 15.69 -23.47 -50.75
N ASN A 361 16.95 -23.47 -51.10
CA ASN A 361 17.79 -22.29 -51.29
C ASN A 361 17.25 -21.46 -52.46
N GLY A 362 17.39 -20.17 -52.41
CA GLY A 362 17.16 -19.27 -53.52
C GLY A 362 17.66 -17.86 -53.20
N THR A 363 18.83 -17.64 -53.66
CA THR A 363 19.63 -16.42 -53.69
C THR A 363 19.07 -15.27 -54.55
N MET A 364 19.48 -14.03 -54.22
CA MET A 364 19.71 -12.84 -55.10
C MET A 364 18.43 -12.12 -55.63
N ALA A 365 18.36 -10.84 -55.83
CA ALA A 365 19.24 -9.68 -55.90
C ALA A 365 18.36 -8.43 -56.05
N ALA A 366 18.89 -7.32 -55.63
CA ALA A 366 18.86 -5.96 -56.14
C ALA A 366 17.72 -5.47 -57.08
N SER A 367 17.03 -4.46 -56.66
CA SER A 367 16.95 -3.13 -57.28
C SER A 367 16.24 -2.15 -56.34
#